data_49e7f64459295fee0b42c821994c6863
#
_entry.id   49e7f64459295fee0b42c821994c6863
#
_cell.length_a   1.000
_cell.length_b   1.000
_cell.length_c   1.000
_cell.angle_alpha   90.00
_cell.angle_beta   90.00
_cell.angle_gamma   90.00
#
_symmetry.space_group_name_H-M   'P 1'
#
loop_
_entity.id
_entity.type
_entity.pdbx_description
1 polymer ?
#
loop_
_entity_poly.entity_id
_entity_poly.type
_entity_poly.pdbx_seq_one_letter_code
_entity_poly.pdbx_strand_id
1 'polypeptide(L)'
;MEPRTKWLLSKNRSCSCTMSGVWRAVACCRGCAVIFHSPMGCVHVAETMDLGAHYRILADGRQENMECVPLVSSNIREKDSIFGGTGRLRQSISYVMETYHPECLFIATSCVAGVIGDDAESESADAEMRYGIPIICIPYAGFLGGEYSEGYYKTAETIIERFFRPCEH
;
A
#
# COMPACT_ATOMS: atom_id res chain seq x y z
N MET A 1 23.98 20.54 -23.57
CA MET A 1 22.88 20.43 -22.58
C MET A 1 23.42 19.69 -21.37
N GLU A 2 23.41 20.33 -20.23
CA GLU A 2 24.18 19.92 -19.05
C GLU A 2 23.71 18.60 -18.41
N PRO A 3 24.61 17.83 -17.75
CA PRO A 3 24.31 16.57 -17.09
C PRO A 3 23.13 16.64 -16.08
N ARG A 4 22.91 17.81 -15.48
CA ARG A 4 21.80 18.05 -14.54
C ARG A 4 20.41 17.92 -15.14
N THR A 5 20.25 18.37 -16.38
CA THR A 5 18.93 18.32 -17.07
C THR A 5 18.59 16.89 -17.49
N LYS A 6 19.59 16.11 -17.90
CA LYS A 6 19.42 14.68 -18.23
C LYS A 6 18.99 13.87 -17.00
N TRP A 7 19.56 14.17 -15.85
CA TRP A 7 19.23 13.50 -14.61
C TRP A 7 17.83 13.89 -14.08
N LEU A 8 17.39 15.15 -14.30
CA LEU A 8 16.03 15.61 -13.98
C LEU A 8 14.97 14.97 -14.88
N LEU A 9 15.29 14.66 -16.12
CA LEU A 9 14.39 14.04 -17.09
C LEU A 9 14.37 12.51 -17.02
N SER A 10 15.43 11.89 -16.51
CA SER A 10 15.58 10.42 -16.47
C SER A 10 14.99 9.76 -15.22
N LYS A 11 14.65 10.53 -14.19
CA LYS A 11 14.01 10.03 -12.97
C LYS A 11 12.66 10.68 -12.81
N ASN A 12 11.62 9.88 -12.84
CA ASN A 12 10.25 10.28 -12.43
C ASN A 12 10.29 10.64 -10.94
N ARG A 13 10.60 11.91 -10.63
CA ARG A 13 10.96 12.34 -9.29
C ARG A 13 9.80 12.73 -8.40
N SER A 14 8.63 12.79 -8.94
CA SER A 14 7.47 13.15 -8.15
C SER A 14 7.06 12.06 -7.17
N CYS A 15 7.55 10.82 -7.36
CA CYS A 15 7.16 9.71 -6.52
C CYS A 15 8.10 8.52 -6.71
N SER A 16 9.16 8.46 -5.94
CA SER A 16 10.11 7.36 -6.01
C SER A 16 9.84 6.23 -5.02
N CYS A 17 8.79 6.31 -4.21
CA CYS A 17 8.48 5.30 -3.21
C CYS A 17 7.52 4.24 -3.75
N THR A 18 7.90 2.97 -3.63
CA THR A 18 7.07 1.80 -4.00
C THR A 18 5.71 1.80 -3.32
N MET A 19 5.62 2.24 -2.06
CA MET A 19 4.36 2.24 -1.30
C MET A 19 3.25 3.06 -1.98
N SER A 20 3.61 4.19 -2.58
CA SER A 20 2.63 4.99 -3.34
C SER A 20 2.16 4.27 -4.61
N GLY A 21 3.01 3.43 -5.20
CA GLY A 21 2.64 2.53 -6.31
C GLY A 21 1.68 1.44 -5.86
N VAL A 22 1.94 0.82 -4.72
CA VAL A 22 1.03 -0.16 -4.08
C VAL A 22 -0.35 0.48 -3.85
N TRP A 23 -0.37 1.64 -3.21
CA TRP A 23 -1.61 2.39 -2.99
C TRP A 23 -2.38 2.61 -4.30
N ARG A 24 -1.69 3.10 -5.32
CA ARG A 24 -2.33 3.39 -6.61
C ARG A 24 -2.92 2.16 -7.29
N ALA A 25 -2.31 1.00 -7.15
CA ALA A 25 -2.84 -0.24 -7.70
C ALA A 25 -4.13 -0.68 -7.00
N VAL A 26 -4.25 -0.46 -5.69
CA VAL A 26 -5.41 -0.89 -4.89
C VAL A 26 -6.49 0.17 -4.80
N ALA A 27 -6.16 1.45 -4.96
CA ALA A 27 -7.09 2.58 -4.74
C ALA A 27 -8.41 2.51 -5.55
N CYS A 28 -8.45 1.70 -6.61
CA CYS A 28 -9.64 1.48 -7.45
C CYS A 28 -10.32 0.11 -7.20
N CYS A 29 -9.82 -0.69 -6.25
CA CYS A 29 -10.36 -2.01 -5.95
C CYS A 29 -11.50 -1.88 -4.92
N ARG A 30 -12.74 -1.98 -5.39
CA ARG A 30 -13.92 -1.91 -4.50
C ARG A 30 -13.90 -3.02 -3.46
N GLY A 31 -14.42 -2.73 -2.28
CA GLY A 31 -14.47 -3.68 -1.17
C GLY A 31 -13.13 -3.93 -0.49
N CYS A 32 -12.04 -3.30 -0.96
CA CYS A 32 -10.72 -3.43 -0.35
C CYS A 32 -10.45 -2.37 0.72
N ALA A 33 -9.48 -2.65 1.58
CA ALA A 33 -8.81 -1.68 2.45
C ALA A 33 -7.31 -1.86 2.37
N VAL A 34 -6.54 -0.84 2.73
CA VAL A 34 -5.08 -0.87 2.71
C VAL A 34 -4.53 -0.44 4.06
N ILE A 35 -3.60 -1.22 4.61
CA ILE A 35 -2.78 -0.82 5.75
C ILE A 35 -1.35 -0.59 5.26
N PHE A 36 -0.83 0.60 5.50
CA PHE A 36 0.60 0.85 5.44
C PHE A 36 1.22 0.52 6.79
N HIS A 37 2.00 -0.54 6.85
CA HIS A 37 2.83 -0.83 8.01
C HIS A 37 4.04 0.08 8.01
N SER A 38 3.82 1.29 8.54
CA SER A 38 4.70 2.43 8.33
C SER A 38 4.49 3.53 9.39
N PRO A 39 5.41 4.49 9.49
CA PRO A 39 5.13 5.79 10.07
C PRO A 39 4.01 6.53 9.31
N MET A 40 3.30 7.42 10.00
CA MET A 40 2.17 8.18 9.44
C MET A 40 2.55 9.00 8.19
N GLY A 41 3.78 9.50 8.12
CA GLY A 41 4.26 10.29 6.98
C GLY A 41 4.19 9.55 5.64
N CYS A 42 4.34 8.23 5.63
CA CYS A 42 4.25 7.42 4.40
C CYS A 42 2.83 7.44 3.82
N VAL A 43 1.81 7.36 4.67
CA VAL A 43 0.40 7.49 4.26
C VAL A 43 0.13 8.88 3.73
N HIS A 44 0.57 9.92 4.44
CA HIS A 44 0.36 11.30 4.01
C HIS A 44 0.95 11.59 2.62
N VAL A 45 2.14 11.05 2.34
CA VAL A 45 2.75 11.18 1.00
C VAL A 45 1.90 10.49 -0.06
N ALA A 46 1.44 9.27 0.19
CA ALA A 46 0.63 8.52 -0.77
C ALA A 46 -0.71 9.22 -1.05
N GLU A 47 -1.41 9.68 -0.03
CA GLU A 47 -2.67 10.43 -0.16
C GLU A 47 -2.49 11.74 -0.92
N THR A 48 -1.46 12.52 -0.58
CA THR A 48 -1.20 13.80 -1.24
C THR A 48 -0.95 13.64 -2.73
N MET A 49 -0.31 12.56 -3.13
CA MET A 49 -0.03 12.27 -4.53
C MET A 49 -1.26 11.81 -5.29
N ASP A 50 -2.17 11.11 -4.64
CA ASP A 50 -3.40 10.64 -5.26
C ASP A 50 -4.45 11.75 -5.38
N LEU A 51 -4.41 12.78 -4.54
CA LEU A 51 -5.28 13.95 -4.65
C LEU A 51 -5.26 14.56 -6.05
N GLY A 52 -4.10 14.68 -6.67
CA GLY A 52 -3.98 15.22 -8.03
C GLY A 52 -4.65 14.34 -9.10
N ALA A 53 -4.66 13.03 -8.93
CA ALA A 53 -5.38 12.09 -9.79
C ALA A 53 -6.90 12.17 -9.53
N HIS A 54 -7.29 12.26 -8.26
CA HIS A 54 -8.67 12.41 -7.83
C HIS A 54 -9.32 13.68 -8.40
N TYR A 55 -8.66 14.84 -8.30
CA TYR A 55 -9.14 16.09 -8.89
C TYR A 55 -9.29 16.02 -10.40
N ARG A 56 -8.43 15.31 -11.11
CA ARG A 56 -8.58 15.09 -12.56
C ARG A 56 -9.80 14.27 -12.91
N ILE A 57 -10.06 13.20 -12.15
CA ILE A 57 -11.25 12.37 -12.35
C ILE A 57 -12.53 13.16 -12.08
N LEU A 58 -12.52 14.00 -11.04
CA LEU A 58 -13.62 14.93 -10.74
C LEU A 58 -13.88 15.92 -11.86
N ALA A 59 -12.81 16.52 -12.40
CA ALA A 59 -12.91 17.49 -13.48
C ALA A 59 -13.43 16.88 -14.78
N ASP A 60 -13.15 15.60 -15.04
CA ASP A 60 -13.63 14.86 -16.22
C ASP A 60 -15.11 14.43 -16.12
N GLY A 61 -15.81 14.76 -15.02
CA GLY A 61 -17.23 14.44 -14.84
C GLY A 61 -17.55 12.94 -14.76
N ARG A 62 -16.54 12.08 -14.57
CA ARG A 62 -16.68 10.61 -14.52
C ARG A 62 -17.07 10.09 -13.13
N GLN A 63 -17.50 10.99 -12.25
CA GLN A 63 -17.78 10.68 -10.88
C GLN A 63 -19.26 10.37 -10.63
N GLU A 64 -19.65 9.15 -10.94
CA GLU A 64 -20.78 8.53 -10.26
C GLU A 64 -20.23 7.32 -9.49
N ASN A 65 -20.15 7.43 -8.15
CA ASN A 65 -19.85 6.35 -7.20
C ASN A 65 -18.38 5.86 -7.11
N MET A 66 -17.41 6.76 -6.94
CA MET A 66 -16.09 6.34 -6.47
C MET A 66 -16.12 6.16 -4.94
N GLU A 67 -16.29 4.91 -4.49
CA GLU A 67 -16.01 4.54 -3.11
C GLU A 67 -14.50 4.66 -2.88
N CYS A 68 -14.11 5.50 -1.91
CA CYS A 68 -12.71 5.61 -1.53
C CYS A 68 -12.29 4.36 -0.74
N VAL A 69 -11.27 3.68 -1.23
CA VAL A 69 -10.64 2.58 -0.49
C VAL A 69 -10.01 3.17 0.78
N PRO A 70 -10.31 2.64 1.98
CA PRO A 70 -9.66 3.11 3.20
C PRO A 70 -8.16 2.85 3.19
N LEU A 71 -7.36 3.89 3.49
CA LEU A 71 -5.93 3.80 3.69
C LEU A 71 -5.59 4.13 5.14
N VAL A 72 -4.99 3.18 5.85
CA VAL A 72 -4.68 3.28 7.29
C VAL A 72 -3.18 3.10 7.51
N SER A 73 -2.60 3.84 8.44
CA SER A 73 -1.22 3.62 8.90
C SER A 73 -1.19 2.81 10.19
N SER A 74 -0.28 1.85 10.32
CA SER A 74 0.02 1.24 11.62
C SER A 74 0.71 2.21 12.59
N ASN A 75 1.15 3.37 12.07
CA ASN A 75 1.75 4.45 12.84
C ASN A 75 2.96 4.00 13.68
N ILE A 76 3.93 3.34 13.02
CA ILE A 76 5.22 2.98 13.64
C ILE A 76 5.88 4.24 14.21
N ARG A 77 6.28 4.18 15.46
CA ARG A 77 6.94 5.26 16.20
C ARG A 77 8.35 4.86 16.61
N GLU A 78 9.13 5.80 17.10
CA GLU A 78 10.53 5.57 17.54
C GLU A 78 10.68 4.37 18.48
N LYS A 79 9.79 4.22 19.45
CA LYS A 79 9.82 3.09 20.39
C LYS A 79 9.64 1.72 19.70
N ASP A 80 8.91 1.70 18.61
CA ASP A 80 8.64 0.47 17.86
C ASP A 80 9.88 0.03 17.07
N SER A 81 10.84 0.95 16.82
CA SER A 81 12.16 0.62 16.25
C SER A 81 13.03 -0.24 17.18
N ILE A 82 12.72 -0.26 18.46
CA ILE A 82 13.47 -1.04 19.47
C ILE A 82 12.70 -2.33 19.82
N PHE A 83 11.39 -2.25 19.93
CA PHE A 83 10.55 -3.35 20.44
C PHE A 83 9.76 -4.09 19.34
N GLY A 84 9.90 -3.66 18.08
CA GLY A 84 9.11 -4.17 16.95
C GLY A 84 7.76 -3.46 16.81
N GLY A 85 7.25 -3.42 15.58
CA GLY A 85 5.99 -2.77 15.20
C GLY A 85 4.83 -3.74 14.97
N THR A 86 5.04 -5.06 15.03
CA THR A 86 4.00 -6.08 14.74
C THR A 86 2.76 -5.92 15.62
N GLY A 87 2.92 -5.52 16.88
CA GLY A 87 1.79 -5.24 17.77
C GLY A 87 0.89 -4.12 17.26
N ARG A 88 1.47 -3.09 16.61
CA ARG A 88 0.71 -2.03 15.95
C ARG A 88 0.02 -2.51 14.69
N LEU A 89 0.67 -3.39 13.94
CA LEU A 89 0.06 -3.99 12.76
C LEU A 89 -1.21 -4.77 13.15
N ARG A 90 -1.14 -5.61 14.16
CA ARG A 90 -2.31 -6.35 14.69
C ARG A 90 -3.45 -5.42 15.10
N GLN A 91 -3.14 -4.34 15.83
CA GLN A 91 -4.13 -3.35 16.22
C GLN A 91 -4.78 -2.67 15.01
N SER A 92 -3.97 -2.34 13.99
CA SER A 92 -4.49 -1.72 12.77
C SER A 92 -5.34 -2.68 11.95
N ILE A 93 -4.98 -3.97 11.89
CA ILE A 93 -5.80 -5.00 11.24
C ILE A 93 -7.17 -5.09 11.95
N SER A 94 -7.16 -5.25 13.29
CA SER A 94 -8.42 -5.31 14.05
C SER A 94 -9.28 -4.07 13.84
N TYR A 95 -8.68 -2.88 13.88
CA TYR A 95 -9.38 -1.63 13.64
C TYR A 95 -10.03 -1.56 12.24
N VAL A 96 -9.28 -1.95 11.21
CA VAL A 96 -9.79 -1.93 9.83
C VAL A 96 -10.93 -2.92 9.66
N MET A 97 -10.78 -4.13 10.20
CA MET A 97 -11.81 -5.16 10.13
C MET A 97 -13.10 -4.75 10.84
N GLU A 98 -13.00 -4.12 12.02
CA GLU A 98 -14.15 -3.69 12.82
C GLU A 98 -14.82 -2.43 12.26
N THR A 99 -14.06 -1.56 11.60
CA THR A 99 -14.57 -0.23 11.17
C THR A 99 -15.08 -0.26 9.73
N TYR A 100 -14.34 -0.91 8.84
CA TYR A 100 -14.60 -0.84 7.39
C TYR A 100 -15.18 -2.12 6.81
N HIS A 101 -15.09 -3.25 7.51
CA HIS A 101 -15.56 -4.57 7.07
C HIS A 101 -15.16 -4.92 5.62
N PRO A 102 -13.88 -4.83 5.27
CA PRO A 102 -13.45 -5.03 3.90
C PRO A 102 -13.63 -6.49 3.46
N GLU A 103 -13.82 -6.70 2.15
CA GLU A 103 -13.84 -8.02 1.53
C GLU A 103 -12.42 -8.55 1.26
N CYS A 104 -11.44 -7.65 1.21
CA CYS A 104 -10.02 -7.96 1.05
C CYS A 104 -9.17 -6.87 1.72
N LEU A 105 -8.08 -7.26 2.37
CA LEU A 105 -7.14 -6.35 3.01
C LEU A 105 -5.75 -6.46 2.39
N PHE A 106 -5.17 -5.32 1.99
CA PHE A 106 -3.79 -5.23 1.56
C PHE A 106 -2.93 -4.64 2.67
N ILE A 107 -1.77 -5.24 2.92
CA ILE A 107 -0.79 -4.75 3.89
C ILE A 107 0.51 -4.47 3.15
N ALA A 108 0.91 -3.21 3.08
CA ALA A 108 2.17 -2.79 2.48
C ALA A 108 3.18 -2.42 3.57
N THR A 109 4.37 -3.01 3.52
CA THR A 109 5.44 -2.71 4.48
C THR A 109 6.30 -1.55 4.00
N SER A 110 6.70 -0.69 4.93
CA SER A 110 7.63 0.40 4.65
C SER A 110 9.09 -0.02 4.80
N CYS A 111 10.01 0.84 4.33
CA CYS A 111 11.42 0.68 4.60
C CYS A 111 11.74 0.63 6.11
N VAL A 112 10.98 1.35 6.93
CA VAL A 112 11.13 1.33 8.40
C VAL A 112 10.78 -0.06 8.94
N ALA A 113 9.64 -0.62 8.55
CA ALA A 113 9.24 -1.97 8.95
C ALA A 113 10.27 -3.03 8.50
N GLY A 114 10.80 -2.89 7.28
CA GLY A 114 11.85 -3.79 6.77
C GLY A 114 13.17 -3.69 7.55
N VAL A 115 13.58 -2.49 7.96
CA VAL A 115 14.80 -2.29 8.76
C VAL A 115 14.64 -2.83 10.19
N ILE A 116 13.46 -2.67 10.77
CA ILE A 116 13.14 -3.22 12.10
C ILE A 116 13.08 -4.75 12.07
N GLY A 117 12.78 -5.35 10.91
CA GLY A 117 12.61 -6.80 10.75
C GLY A 117 11.24 -7.29 11.21
N ASP A 118 10.21 -6.45 11.10
CA ASP A 118 8.84 -6.85 11.41
C ASP A 118 8.33 -7.91 10.43
N ASP A 119 7.83 -9.03 10.95
CA ASP A 119 7.26 -10.12 10.17
C ASP A 119 5.78 -9.86 9.83
N ALA A 120 5.57 -8.97 8.87
CA ALA A 120 4.23 -8.63 8.41
C ALA A 120 3.57 -9.76 7.59
N GLU A 121 4.35 -10.65 7.01
CA GLU A 121 3.82 -11.79 6.23
C GLU A 121 3.16 -12.80 7.15
N SER A 122 3.82 -13.18 8.24
CA SER A 122 3.25 -14.08 9.25
C SER A 122 1.99 -13.47 9.89
N GLU A 123 2.03 -12.19 10.26
CA GLU A 123 0.88 -11.48 10.82
C GLU A 123 -0.31 -11.42 9.84
N SER A 124 -0.02 -11.29 8.55
CA SER A 124 -1.06 -11.29 7.50
C SER A 124 -1.70 -12.66 7.36
N ALA A 125 -0.90 -13.73 7.38
CA ALA A 125 -1.38 -15.11 7.29
C ALA A 125 -2.24 -15.49 8.50
N ASP A 126 -1.81 -15.12 9.70
CA ASP A 126 -2.58 -15.33 10.95
C ASP A 126 -3.91 -14.58 10.93
N ALA A 127 -3.89 -13.35 10.41
CA ALA A 127 -5.09 -12.54 10.27
C ALA A 127 -6.04 -13.10 9.21
N GLU A 128 -5.54 -13.57 8.07
CA GLU A 128 -6.34 -14.23 7.03
C GLU A 128 -7.09 -15.45 7.60
N MET A 129 -6.41 -16.29 8.38
CA MET A 129 -7.04 -17.42 9.05
C MET A 129 -8.09 -17.00 10.08
N ARG A 130 -7.87 -15.91 10.81
CA ARG A 130 -8.77 -15.40 11.85
C ARG A 130 -10.02 -14.77 11.29
N TYR A 131 -9.92 -13.97 10.24
CA TYR A 131 -11.03 -13.17 9.71
C TYR A 131 -11.73 -13.82 8.52
N GLY A 132 -11.11 -14.81 7.88
CA GLY A 132 -11.69 -15.58 6.77
C GLY A 132 -11.84 -14.78 5.47
N ILE A 133 -11.10 -13.68 5.32
CA ILE A 133 -11.02 -12.89 4.09
C ILE A 133 -9.58 -12.88 3.57
N PRO A 134 -9.35 -12.66 2.26
CA PRO A 134 -7.99 -12.52 1.74
C PRO A 134 -7.26 -11.35 2.39
N ILE A 135 -6.09 -11.62 2.98
CA ILE A 135 -5.19 -10.60 3.53
C ILE A 135 -3.84 -10.75 2.84
N ILE A 136 -3.50 -9.80 1.99
CA ILE A 136 -2.37 -9.86 1.09
C ILE A 136 -1.27 -8.94 1.58
N CYS A 137 -0.14 -9.53 2.00
CA CYS A 137 1.05 -8.77 2.32
C CYS A 137 1.85 -8.46 1.04
N ILE A 138 2.18 -7.19 0.87
CA ILE A 138 3.10 -6.71 -0.16
C ILE A 138 4.40 -6.32 0.54
N PRO A 139 5.39 -7.23 0.59
CA PRO A 139 6.62 -7.03 1.35
C PRO A 139 7.57 -6.11 0.57
N TYR A 140 7.33 -4.81 0.63
CA TYR A 140 8.22 -3.82 0.04
C TYR A 140 8.84 -2.93 1.10
N ALA A 141 10.15 -2.93 1.12
CA ALA A 141 10.94 -2.05 1.96
C ALA A 141 11.01 -0.60 1.38
N GLY A 142 9.87 -0.02 1.00
CA GLY A 142 9.79 1.35 0.52
C GLY A 142 10.82 1.65 -0.57
N PHE A 143 11.70 2.64 -0.37
CA PHE A 143 12.74 3.03 -1.34
C PHE A 143 13.83 1.96 -1.55
N LEU A 144 13.98 0.99 -0.66
CA LEU A 144 14.89 -0.16 -0.82
C LEU A 144 14.35 -1.19 -1.80
N GLY A 145 13.03 -1.24 -1.99
CA GLY A 145 12.35 -2.17 -2.89
C GLY A 145 12.15 -1.66 -4.31
N GLY A 146 12.68 -0.45 -4.64
CA GLY A 146 12.56 0.12 -5.98
C GLY A 146 11.72 1.39 -6.08
N GLU A 147 11.20 1.68 -7.27
CA GLU A 147 10.46 2.90 -7.58
C GLU A 147 8.93 2.68 -7.57
N TYR A 148 8.18 3.74 -7.69
CA TYR A 148 6.71 3.76 -7.79
C TYR A 148 6.15 2.72 -8.78
N SER A 149 6.73 2.64 -9.98
CA SER A 149 6.28 1.71 -11.03
C SER A 149 6.40 0.25 -10.61
N GLU A 150 7.45 -0.12 -9.90
CA GLU A 150 7.66 -1.48 -9.40
C GLU A 150 6.61 -1.85 -8.35
N GLY A 151 6.33 -0.93 -7.41
CA GLY A 151 5.26 -1.12 -6.44
C GLY A 151 3.90 -1.32 -7.11
N TYR A 152 3.60 -0.51 -8.13
CA TYR A 152 2.36 -0.61 -8.89
C TYR A 152 2.24 -1.95 -9.63
N TYR A 153 3.24 -2.31 -10.45
CA TYR A 153 3.18 -3.51 -11.28
C TYR A 153 3.15 -4.79 -10.44
N LYS A 154 3.99 -4.89 -9.42
CA LYS A 154 3.99 -6.08 -8.57
C LYS A 154 2.69 -6.25 -7.79
N THR A 155 2.10 -5.16 -7.32
CA THR A 155 0.79 -5.24 -6.67
C THR A 155 -0.27 -5.70 -7.66
N ALA A 156 -0.26 -5.17 -8.89
CA ALA A 156 -1.18 -5.59 -9.94
C ALA A 156 -1.01 -7.08 -10.29
N GLU A 157 0.23 -7.56 -10.43
CA GLU A 157 0.54 -8.98 -10.63
C GLU A 157 0.00 -9.83 -9.49
N THR A 158 0.25 -9.43 -8.24
CA THR A 158 -0.26 -10.14 -7.05
C THR A 158 -1.80 -10.22 -7.03
N ILE A 159 -2.48 -9.13 -7.43
CA ILE A 159 -3.94 -9.11 -7.55
C ILE A 159 -4.38 -10.11 -8.62
N ILE A 160 -3.74 -10.10 -9.78
CA ILE A 160 -4.06 -11.01 -10.89
C ILE A 160 -3.85 -12.46 -10.48
N GLU A 161 -2.71 -12.79 -9.90
CA GLU A 161 -2.39 -14.15 -9.45
C GLU A 161 -3.34 -14.66 -8.36
N ARG A 162 -3.77 -13.79 -7.46
CA ARG A 162 -4.61 -14.17 -6.32
C ARG A 162 -6.08 -14.33 -6.69
N PHE A 163 -6.60 -13.49 -7.60
CA PHE A 163 -8.03 -13.42 -7.89
C PHE A 163 -8.42 -13.86 -9.30
N PHE A 164 -7.48 -13.81 -10.24
CA PHE A 164 -7.74 -14.15 -11.64
C PHE A 164 -6.90 -15.36 -12.03
N ARG A 165 -7.37 -16.58 -11.74
CA ARG A 165 -6.72 -17.78 -12.26
C ARG A 165 -6.88 -17.81 -13.78
N PRO A 166 -5.81 -18.15 -14.56
CA PRO A 166 -5.96 -18.41 -15.98
C PRO A 166 -7.02 -19.49 -16.18
N CYS A 167 -7.98 -19.28 -17.08
CA CYS A 167 -8.82 -20.37 -17.55
C CYS A 167 -7.90 -21.36 -18.23
N GLU A 168 -7.73 -22.56 -17.68
CA GLU A 168 -7.15 -23.69 -18.40
C GLU A 168 -8.13 -24.03 -19.53
N HIS A 169 -7.71 -23.78 -20.77
CA HIS A 169 -8.39 -24.21 -21.98
C HIS A 169 -7.91 -25.60 -22.37
#